data_27c9c73ce328ea1b6a0d3f48e95d910f
#
_entry.id   27c9c73ce328ea1b6a0d3f48e95d910f
#
_cell.length_a   1.000
_cell.length_b   1.000
_cell.length_c   1.000
_cell.angle_alpha   90.00
_cell.angle_beta   90.00
_cell.angle_gamma   90.00
#
_symmetry.space_group_name_H-M   'P 1'
#
loop_
_entity.id
_entity.type
_entity.pdbx_description
1 polymer ?
#
loop_
_entity_poly.entity_id
_entity_poly.type
_entity_poly.pdbx_seq_one_letter_code
_entity_poly.pdbx_strand_id
1 'polypeptide(L)'
;MSDWDAQQYLKFEDERTRGARDLLAQIPVQDARGVVDIGCGPGNSTELLARRWPQAKITGIDTSADMLRQARERLPQHTFIEANISHWAPPAGTDVLFANAIFQWVPDHLTQLKRLTKTLQQGGVLAVQMPDNMDEPTHVMMREVARLPKFQAQLAHAVEARGNLPMPGAYYDALRPLC
;
A
#
# COMPACT_ATOMS: atom_id res chain seq x y z
N MET A 1 4.85 5.67 -17.26
CA MET A 1 3.61 5.81 -16.49
C MET A 1 3.50 7.27 -16.11
N SER A 2 2.33 7.90 -16.31
CA SER A 2 2.10 9.23 -15.74
C SER A 2 2.16 9.12 -14.21
N ASP A 3 2.81 10.08 -13.56
CA ASP A 3 2.84 10.14 -12.10
C ASP A 3 1.40 10.28 -11.54
N TRP A 4 1.17 9.80 -10.32
CA TRP A 4 -0.12 9.91 -9.66
C TRP A 4 -0.40 11.37 -9.30
N ASP A 5 -1.58 11.86 -9.69
CA ASP A 5 -2.05 13.20 -9.31
C ASP A 5 -2.60 13.16 -7.88
N ALA A 6 -1.82 13.72 -6.95
CA ALA A 6 -2.16 13.72 -5.54
C ALA A 6 -3.37 14.61 -5.22
N GLN A 7 -3.63 15.70 -5.97
CA GLN A 7 -4.83 16.53 -5.76
C GLN A 7 -6.10 15.75 -6.11
N GLN A 8 -6.08 15.02 -7.23
CA GLN A 8 -7.19 14.15 -7.62
C GLN A 8 -7.38 13.02 -6.61
N TYR A 9 -6.28 12.50 -6.05
CA TYR A 9 -6.33 11.44 -5.02
C TYR A 9 -7.01 11.91 -3.73
N LEU A 10 -6.73 13.13 -3.27
CA LEU A 10 -7.26 13.69 -2.02
C LEU A 10 -8.76 14.05 -2.06
N LYS A 11 -9.38 14.16 -3.24
CA LYS A 11 -10.84 14.42 -3.35
C LYS A 11 -11.71 13.38 -2.64
N PHE A 12 -11.21 12.15 -2.44
CA PHE A 12 -11.90 11.05 -1.79
C PHE A 12 -11.08 10.52 -0.61
N GLU A 13 -10.48 11.44 0.15
CA GLU A 13 -9.56 11.09 1.23
C GLU A 13 -10.22 10.23 2.30
N ASP A 14 -11.43 10.58 2.75
CA ASP A 14 -12.12 9.87 3.82
C ASP A 14 -12.47 8.43 3.43
N GLU A 15 -13.00 8.23 2.22
CA GLU A 15 -13.34 6.90 1.70
C GLU A 15 -12.10 6.03 1.54
N ARG A 16 -11.02 6.60 1.01
CA ARG A 16 -9.75 5.90 0.79
C ARG A 16 -9.04 5.57 2.10
N THR A 17 -9.19 6.43 3.10
CA THR A 17 -8.57 6.27 4.41
C THR A 17 -9.31 5.24 5.28
N ARG A 18 -10.56 4.90 4.96
CA ARG A 18 -11.33 3.91 5.69
C ARG A 18 -10.62 2.55 5.78
N GLY A 19 -10.17 2.00 4.65
CA GLY A 19 -9.44 0.72 4.64
C GLY A 19 -8.18 0.74 5.50
N ALA A 20 -7.46 1.87 5.50
CA ALA A 20 -6.28 2.05 6.37
C ALA A 20 -6.65 2.10 7.85
N ARG A 21 -7.76 2.75 8.23
CA ARG A 21 -8.27 2.78 9.63
C ARG A 21 -8.65 1.38 10.10
N ASP A 22 -9.39 0.64 9.27
CA ASP A 22 -9.84 -0.72 9.59
C ASP A 22 -8.65 -1.67 9.75
N LEU A 23 -7.67 -1.59 8.86
CA LEU A 23 -6.42 -2.38 8.95
C LEU A 23 -5.64 -2.02 10.21
N LEU A 24 -5.45 -0.72 10.48
CA LEU A 24 -4.72 -0.25 11.65
C LEU A 24 -5.34 -0.74 12.96
N ALA A 25 -6.66 -0.78 13.04
CA ALA A 25 -7.39 -1.26 14.23
C ALA A 25 -7.11 -2.74 14.56
N GLN A 26 -6.69 -3.54 13.57
CA GLN A 26 -6.39 -4.97 13.75
C GLN A 26 -4.93 -5.23 14.20
N ILE A 27 -4.06 -4.23 14.20
CA ILE A 27 -2.65 -4.43 14.58
C ILE A 27 -2.54 -4.58 16.10
N PRO A 28 -2.02 -5.70 16.63
CA PRO A 28 -1.97 -5.95 18.07
C PRO A 28 -0.83 -5.23 18.79
N VAL A 29 0.10 -4.61 18.05
CA VAL A 29 1.26 -3.90 18.64
C VAL A 29 0.77 -2.64 19.36
N GLN A 30 1.04 -2.53 20.67
CA GLN A 30 0.66 -1.36 21.47
C GLN A 30 1.71 -0.23 21.36
N ASP A 31 2.98 -0.57 21.52
CA ASP A 31 4.10 0.37 21.61
C ASP A 31 5.12 0.11 20.48
N ALA A 32 4.77 0.50 19.24
CA ALA A 32 5.72 0.44 18.13
C ALA A 32 6.73 1.59 18.22
N ARG A 33 8.02 1.30 17.97
CA ARG A 33 9.11 2.28 17.89
C ARG A 33 9.55 2.55 16.46
N GLY A 34 9.50 1.54 15.61
CA GLY A 34 9.83 1.62 14.19
C GLY A 34 8.63 1.22 13.33
N VAL A 35 8.10 2.12 12.51
CA VAL A 35 6.96 1.88 11.65
C VAL A 35 7.29 2.30 10.23
N VAL A 36 6.95 1.44 9.27
CA VAL A 36 7.10 1.75 7.85
C VAL A 36 5.73 1.73 7.18
N ASP A 37 5.41 2.80 6.47
CA ASP A 37 4.22 2.95 5.62
C ASP A 37 4.62 2.70 4.15
N ILE A 38 4.25 1.54 3.62
CA ILE A 38 4.61 1.09 2.28
C ILE A 38 3.55 1.58 1.30
N GLY A 39 3.95 2.37 0.30
CA GLY A 39 3.03 3.05 -0.61
C GLY A 39 2.25 4.15 0.12
N CYS A 40 2.97 5.00 0.86
CA CYS A 40 2.39 6.00 1.76
C CYS A 40 1.57 7.08 1.04
N GLY A 41 1.73 7.22 -0.27
CA GLY A 41 1.06 8.25 -1.05
C GLY A 41 1.30 9.65 -0.47
N PRO A 42 0.27 10.52 -0.39
CA PRO A 42 0.41 11.86 0.16
C PRO A 42 0.37 11.91 1.70
N GLY A 43 0.56 10.76 2.38
CA GLY A 43 0.72 10.68 3.83
C GLY A 43 -0.54 10.44 4.65
N ASN A 44 -1.68 10.10 4.03
CA ASN A 44 -2.94 9.85 4.75
C ASN A 44 -2.85 8.70 5.75
N SER A 45 -2.32 7.55 5.32
CA SER A 45 -2.07 6.40 6.20
C SER A 45 -0.98 6.70 7.21
N THR A 46 0.09 7.39 6.79
CA THR A 46 1.18 7.80 7.69
C THR A 46 0.66 8.65 8.85
N GLU A 47 -0.28 9.55 8.60
CA GLU A 47 -0.90 10.36 9.66
C GLU A 47 -1.67 9.52 10.68
N LEU A 48 -2.38 8.47 10.24
CA LEU A 48 -3.05 7.54 11.15
C LEU A 48 -2.05 6.78 12.02
N LEU A 49 -0.94 6.33 11.40
CA LEU A 49 0.14 5.63 12.12
C LEU A 49 0.79 6.56 13.16
N ALA A 50 1.02 7.83 12.79
CA ALA A 50 1.59 8.83 13.71
C ALA A 50 0.67 9.13 14.90
N ARG A 51 -0.64 9.19 14.68
CA ARG A 51 -1.62 9.36 15.77
C ARG A 51 -1.66 8.17 16.71
N ARG A 52 -1.53 6.94 16.18
CA ARG A 52 -1.53 5.72 16.99
C ARG A 52 -0.24 5.56 17.79
N TRP A 53 0.90 5.84 17.19
CA TRP A 53 2.22 5.68 17.81
C TRP A 53 3.00 7.01 17.75
N PRO A 54 2.66 7.98 18.59
CA PRO A 54 3.23 9.34 18.51
C PRO A 54 4.74 9.39 18.82
N GLN A 55 5.29 8.34 19.43
CA GLN A 55 6.72 8.22 19.74
C GLN A 55 7.49 7.36 18.72
N ALA A 56 6.79 6.79 17.75
CA ALA A 56 7.43 5.95 16.75
C ALA A 56 8.22 6.77 15.72
N LYS A 57 9.36 6.22 15.29
CA LYS A 57 10.03 6.67 14.07
C LYS A 57 9.28 6.11 12.88
N ILE A 58 8.56 6.96 12.15
CA ILE A 58 7.78 6.55 11.00
C ILE A 58 8.52 6.92 9.72
N THR A 59 8.60 5.95 8.81
CA THR A 59 9.16 6.13 7.46
C THR A 59 8.11 5.76 6.43
N GLY A 60 7.70 6.70 5.59
CA GLY A 60 6.87 6.44 4.42
C GLY A 60 7.73 6.16 3.18
N ILE A 61 7.36 5.18 2.38
CA ILE A 61 7.96 4.95 1.07
C ILE A 61 6.90 4.96 -0.03
N ASP A 62 7.25 5.56 -1.16
CA ASP A 62 6.44 5.57 -2.38
C ASP A 62 7.34 5.69 -3.61
N THR A 63 6.83 5.37 -4.79
CA THR A 63 7.54 5.57 -6.06
C THR A 63 7.21 6.89 -6.73
N SER A 64 6.19 7.60 -6.27
CA SER A 64 5.73 8.87 -6.83
C SER A 64 6.37 10.05 -6.10
N ALA A 65 7.18 10.82 -6.83
CA ALA A 65 7.82 12.02 -6.29
C ALA A 65 6.79 13.09 -5.88
N ASP A 66 5.66 13.22 -6.62
CA ASP A 66 4.60 14.19 -6.30
C ASP A 66 3.87 13.80 -5.00
N MET A 67 3.55 12.51 -4.81
CA MET A 67 2.97 12.00 -3.58
C MET A 67 3.87 12.28 -2.37
N LEU A 68 5.17 11.97 -2.51
CA LEU A 68 6.15 12.18 -1.43
C LEU A 68 6.37 13.67 -1.11
N ARG A 69 6.27 14.56 -2.10
CA ARG A 69 6.32 16.01 -1.86
C ARG A 69 5.18 16.43 -0.94
N GLN A 70 3.96 16.01 -1.22
CA GLN A 70 2.79 16.33 -0.40
C GLN A 70 2.86 15.68 0.98
N ALA A 71 3.35 14.44 1.07
CA ALA A 71 3.56 13.77 2.35
C ALA A 71 4.54 14.54 3.26
N ARG A 72 5.63 15.08 2.69
CA ARG A 72 6.60 15.91 3.41
C ARG A 72 6.02 17.26 3.86
N GLU A 73 5.18 17.88 3.03
CA GLU A 73 4.46 19.10 3.39
C GLU A 73 3.45 18.86 4.52
N ARG A 74 2.73 17.72 4.47
CA ARG A 74 1.73 17.34 5.46
C ARG A 74 2.32 16.92 6.80
N LEU A 75 3.42 16.17 6.78
CA LEU A 75 4.03 15.53 7.95
C LEU A 75 5.56 15.75 7.99
N PRO A 76 6.03 17.00 8.12
CA PRO A 76 7.44 17.34 8.00
C PRO A 76 8.35 16.71 9.06
N GLN A 77 7.77 16.20 10.17
CA GLN A 77 8.48 15.52 11.24
C GLN A 77 8.82 14.05 10.94
N HIS A 78 8.27 13.48 9.85
CA HIS A 78 8.50 12.09 9.46
C HIS A 78 9.42 11.97 8.24
N THR A 79 9.95 10.78 8.02
CA THR A 79 10.86 10.53 6.89
C THR A 79 10.08 9.97 5.71
N PHE A 80 10.32 10.52 4.51
CA PHE A 80 9.71 10.04 3.27
C PHE A 80 10.77 9.77 2.21
N ILE A 81 10.79 8.54 1.69
CA ILE A 81 11.83 8.03 0.79
C ILE A 81 11.19 7.58 -0.52
N GLU A 82 11.73 8.06 -1.64
CA GLU A 82 11.39 7.51 -2.95
C GLU A 82 12.04 6.15 -3.12
N ALA A 83 11.22 5.10 -3.15
CA ALA A 83 11.72 3.74 -3.22
C ALA A 83 10.70 2.79 -3.84
N ASN A 84 11.20 1.82 -4.60
CA ASN A 84 10.41 0.70 -5.08
C ASN A 84 10.53 -0.47 -4.10
N ILE A 85 9.40 -0.92 -3.58
CA ILE A 85 9.34 -1.99 -2.59
C ILE A 85 10.00 -3.30 -3.06
N SER A 86 10.05 -3.56 -4.36
CA SER A 86 10.68 -4.77 -4.90
C SER A 86 12.19 -4.85 -4.63
N HIS A 87 12.84 -3.71 -4.38
CA HIS A 87 14.28 -3.60 -4.17
C HIS A 87 14.67 -2.96 -2.83
N TRP A 88 13.68 -2.41 -2.11
CA TRP A 88 13.90 -1.74 -0.85
C TRP A 88 13.78 -2.72 0.33
N ALA A 89 14.53 -2.45 1.40
CA ALA A 89 14.45 -3.20 2.64
C ALA A 89 14.17 -2.26 3.82
N PRO A 90 13.31 -2.67 4.77
CA PRO A 90 13.04 -1.86 5.95
C PRO A 90 14.27 -1.75 6.86
N PRO A 91 14.39 -0.67 7.63
CA PRO A 91 15.41 -0.54 8.65
C PRO A 91 15.35 -1.69 9.68
N ALA A 92 16.51 -2.09 10.19
CA ALA A 92 16.55 -3.05 11.30
C ALA A 92 15.78 -2.51 12.52
N GLY A 93 15.07 -3.38 13.21
CA GLY A 93 14.23 -3.00 14.36
C GLY A 93 12.88 -2.38 13.99
N THR A 94 12.42 -2.56 12.76
CA THR A 94 11.05 -2.20 12.36
C THR A 94 10.06 -3.14 13.06
N ASP A 95 9.11 -2.56 13.80
CA ASP A 95 8.07 -3.31 14.52
C ASP A 95 6.83 -3.53 13.65
N VAL A 96 6.50 -2.55 12.79
CA VAL A 96 5.31 -2.60 11.94
C VAL A 96 5.65 -2.22 10.50
N LEU A 97 5.30 -3.10 9.58
CA LEU A 97 5.21 -2.82 8.16
C LEU A 97 3.73 -2.69 7.81
N PHE A 98 3.32 -1.51 7.38
CA PHE A 98 1.94 -1.20 7.04
C PHE A 98 1.81 -0.95 5.54
N ALA A 99 0.81 -1.54 4.90
CA ALA A 99 0.58 -1.39 3.47
C ALA A 99 -0.92 -1.39 3.16
N ASN A 100 -1.44 -0.23 2.74
CA ASN A 100 -2.84 -0.08 2.38
C ASN A 100 -2.99 0.24 0.89
N ALA A 101 -3.67 -0.62 0.16
CA ALA A 101 -3.99 -0.47 -1.27
C ALA A 101 -2.78 -0.26 -2.19
N ILE A 102 -1.68 -1.00 -1.93
CA ILE A 102 -0.45 -0.93 -2.73
C ILE A 102 -0.09 -2.26 -3.42
N PHE A 103 -0.16 -3.39 -2.73
CA PHE A 103 0.37 -4.65 -3.25
C PHE A 103 -0.39 -5.21 -4.46
N GLN A 104 -1.62 -4.78 -4.71
CA GLN A 104 -2.33 -5.10 -5.95
C GLN A 104 -1.66 -4.53 -7.22
N TRP A 105 -0.73 -3.59 -7.08
CA TRP A 105 0.05 -2.99 -8.16
C TRP A 105 1.46 -3.54 -8.28
N VAL A 106 1.87 -4.38 -7.33
CA VAL A 106 3.22 -4.93 -7.25
C VAL A 106 3.24 -6.31 -7.94
N PRO A 107 4.01 -6.48 -9.02
CA PRO A 107 4.19 -7.80 -9.62
C PRO A 107 4.74 -8.78 -8.60
N ASP A 108 4.25 -10.04 -8.64
CA ASP A 108 4.69 -11.11 -7.73
C ASP A 108 4.70 -10.69 -6.24
N HIS A 109 3.63 -9.98 -5.83
CA HIS A 109 3.53 -9.43 -4.47
C HIS A 109 3.63 -10.50 -3.37
N LEU A 110 3.23 -11.75 -3.61
CA LEU A 110 3.41 -12.83 -2.62
C LEU A 110 4.89 -13.05 -2.27
N THR A 111 5.79 -13.00 -3.24
CA THR A 111 7.23 -13.09 -3.00
C THR A 111 7.71 -11.88 -2.18
N GLN A 112 7.20 -10.68 -2.48
CA GLN A 112 7.55 -9.49 -1.73
C GLN A 112 7.03 -9.55 -0.28
N LEU A 113 5.80 -10.02 -0.07
CA LEU A 113 5.25 -10.21 1.26
C LEU A 113 6.08 -11.20 2.09
N LYS A 114 6.46 -12.35 1.49
CA LYS A 114 7.36 -13.32 2.16
C LYS A 114 8.71 -12.71 2.51
N ARG A 115 9.30 -11.92 1.59
CA ARG A 115 10.58 -11.25 1.80
C ARG A 115 10.50 -10.26 2.97
N LEU A 116 9.46 -9.44 2.99
CA LEU A 116 9.23 -8.44 4.03
C LEU A 116 8.94 -9.08 5.40
N THR A 117 8.14 -10.13 5.45
CA THR A 117 7.89 -10.87 6.70
C THR A 117 9.19 -11.37 7.34
N LYS A 118 10.13 -11.88 6.53
CA LYS A 118 11.43 -12.35 6.99
C LYS A 118 12.35 -11.25 7.57
N THR A 119 12.07 -9.98 7.31
CA THR A 119 12.84 -8.85 7.86
C THR A 119 12.36 -8.42 9.24
N LEU A 120 11.16 -8.84 9.63
CA LEU A 120 10.60 -8.52 10.94
C LEU A 120 11.26 -9.35 12.05
N GLN A 121 11.46 -8.72 13.18
CA GLN A 121 11.85 -9.41 14.40
C GLN A 121 10.64 -10.14 15.02
N GLN A 122 10.89 -11.00 15.96
CA GLN A 122 9.83 -11.67 16.71
C GLN A 122 8.87 -10.65 17.34
N GLY A 123 7.57 -10.84 17.12
CA GLY A 123 6.51 -9.91 17.53
C GLY A 123 6.27 -8.74 16.57
N GLY A 124 7.08 -8.60 15.52
CA GLY A 124 6.81 -7.62 14.47
C GLY A 124 5.62 -8.00 13.60
N VAL A 125 4.96 -7.00 13.01
CA VAL A 125 3.71 -7.18 12.26
C VAL A 125 3.84 -6.64 10.83
N LEU A 126 3.48 -7.47 9.85
CA LEU A 126 3.19 -7.05 8.48
C LEU A 126 1.66 -6.95 8.32
N ALA A 127 1.14 -5.74 8.24
CA ALA A 127 -0.27 -5.46 8.03
C ALA A 127 -0.53 -5.02 6.59
N VAL A 128 -1.38 -5.76 5.88
CA VAL A 128 -1.66 -5.52 4.45
C VAL A 128 -3.15 -5.51 4.19
N GLN A 129 -3.61 -4.50 3.47
CA GLN A 129 -4.94 -4.45 2.88
C GLN A 129 -4.83 -4.23 1.36
N MET A 130 -5.62 -4.96 0.61
CA MET A 130 -5.75 -4.79 -0.84
C MET A 130 -7.23 -4.85 -1.24
N PRO A 131 -7.72 -3.96 -2.13
CA PRO A 131 -9.06 -4.10 -2.67
C PRO A 131 -9.11 -5.28 -3.66
N ASP A 132 -10.01 -6.23 -3.41
CA ASP A 132 -10.33 -7.35 -4.31
C ASP A 132 -11.67 -7.07 -4.99
N ASN A 133 -11.64 -6.22 -6.02
CA ASN A 133 -12.84 -5.66 -6.64
C ASN A 133 -12.82 -5.73 -8.18
N MET A 134 -11.94 -6.55 -8.76
CA MET A 134 -11.84 -6.65 -10.22
C MET A 134 -13.09 -7.26 -10.86
N ASP A 135 -13.78 -8.12 -10.15
CA ASP A 135 -15.00 -8.78 -10.63
C ASP A 135 -16.28 -8.03 -10.23
N GLU A 136 -16.15 -6.90 -9.53
CA GLU A 136 -17.28 -6.04 -9.23
C GLU A 136 -17.82 -5.35 -10.50
N PRO A 137 -19.15 -5.13 -10.60
CA PRO A 137 -19.79 -4.63 -11.82
C PRO A 137 -19.14 -3.37 -12.39
N THR A 138 -18.73 -2.42 -11.55
CA THR A 138 -18.09 -1.19 -11.98
C THR A 138 -16.75 -1.43 -12.67
N HIS A 139 -15.92 -2.33 -12.15
CA HIS A 139 -14.63 -2.66 -12.74
C HIS A 139 -14.77 -3.53 -13.99
N VAL A 140 -15.74 -4.45 -14.02
CA VAL A 140 -16.07 -5.22 -15.22
C VAL A 140 -16.50 -4.29 -16.34
N MET A 141 -17.47 -3.40 -16.09
CA MET A 141 -17.97 -2.44 -17.09
C MET A 141 -16.88 -1.49 -17.59
N MET A 142 -15.98 -1.01 -16.73
CA MET A 142 -14.85 -0.17 -17.18
C MET A 142 -13.95 -0.92 -18.17
N ARG A 143 -13.65 -2.21 -17.92
CA ARG A 143 -12.85 -3.02 -18.84
C ARG A 143 -13.58 -3.32 -20.15
N GLU A 144 -14.89 -3.59 -20.08
CA GLU A 144 -15.71 -3.79 -21.28
C GLU A 144 -15.73 -2.53 -22.17
N VAL A 145 -15.96 -1.36 -21.57
CA VAL A 145 -15.93 -0.08 -22.30
C VAL A 145 -14.54 0.18 -22.90
N ALA A 146 -13.47 -0.10 -22.15
CA ALA A 146 -12.10 0.09 -22.64
C ALA A 146 -11.75 -0.82 -23.84
N ARG A 147 -12.43 -1.96 -23.99
CA ARG A 147 -12.26 -2.89 -25.12
C ARG A 147 -13.07 -2.51 -26.37
N LEU A 148 -14.01 -1.57 -26.27
CA LEU A 148 -14.77 -1.11 -27.43
C LEU A 148 -13.82 -0.49 -28.47
N PRO A 149 -14.05 -0.73 -29.79
CA PRO A 149 -13.18 -0.23 -30.86
C PRO A 149 -12.87 1.27 -30.78
N LYS A 150 -13.86 2.05 -30.31
CA LYS A 150 -13.73 3.51 -30.15
C LYS A 150 -12.66 3.89 -29.10
N PHE A 151 -12.45 3.07 -28.08
CA PHE A 151 -11.61 3.41 -26.93
C PHE A 151 -10.35 2.51 -26.80
N GLN A 152 -10.35 1.38 -27.48
CA GLN A 152 -9.31 0.36 -27.34
C GLN A 152 -7.89 0.92 -27.56
N ALA A 153 -7.68 1.74 -28.58
CA ALA A 153 -6.37 2.32 -28.88
C ALA A 153 -5.82 3.19 -27.73
N GLN A 154 -6.72 3.86 -26.99
CA GLN A 154 -6.35 4.79 -25.91
C GLN A 154 -6.29 4.11 -24.55
N LEU A 155 -7.11 3.08 -24.32
CA LEU A 155 -7.33 2.48 -23.00
C LEU A 155 -6.82 1.04 -22.86
N ALA A 156 -6.16 0.46 -23.89
CA ALA A 156 -5.63 -0.90 -23.83
C ALA A 156 -4.75 -1.14 -22.58
N HIS A 157 -3.88 -0.19 -22.26
CA HIS A 157 -3.01 -0.25 -21.09
C HIS A 157 -3.76 -0.28 -19.74
N ALA A 158 -4.95 0.32 -19.68
CA ALA A 158 -5.75 0.36 -18.45
C ALA A 158 -6.43 -0.99 -18.18
N VAL A 159 -6.69 -1.78 -19.21
CA VAL A 159 -7.29 -3.14 -19.07
C VAL A 159 -6.30 -4.12 -18.42
N GLU A 160 -5.02 -3.95 -18.70
CA GLU A 160 -3.94 -4.86 -18.27
C GLU A 160 -3.21 -4.37 -17.01
N ALA A 161 -3.51 -3.15 -16.54
CA ALA A 161 -2.75 -2.52 -15.46
C ALA A 161 -2.81 -3.29 -14.13
N ARG A 162 -3.84 -4.12 -13.93
CA ARG A 162 -4.05 -4.89 -12.71
C ARG A 162 -4.78 -6.20 -13.02
N GLY A 163 -4.29 -7.31 -12.45
CA GLY A 163 -4.94 -8.62 -12.47
C GLY A 163 -5.77 -8.91 -11.22
N ASN A 164 -6.45 -10.06 -11.21
CA ASN A 164 -7.14 -10.57 -10.04
C ASN A 164 -6.12 -10.95 -8.95
N LEU A 165 -6.52 -10.78 -7.70
CA LEU A 165 -5.71 -11.22 -6.57
C LEU A 165 -5.80 -12.74 -6.39
N PRO A 166 -4.76 -13.40 -5.89
CA PRO A 166 -4.86 -14.77 -5.40
C PRO A 166 -5.93 -14.92 -4.34
N MET A 167 -6.50 -16.11 -4.24
CA MET A 167 -7.44 -16.41 -3.17
C MET A 167 -6.79 -16.28 -1.78
N PRO A 168 -7.54 -15.90 -0.73
CA PRO A 168 -6.99 -15.71 0.62
C PRO A 168 -6.15 -16.88 1.16
N GLY A 169 -6.51 -18.13 0.81
CA GLY A 169 -5.74 -19.32 1.16
C GLY A 169 -4.30 -19.29 0.68
N ALA A 170 -4.05 -18.74 -0.52
CA ALA A 170 -2.69 -18.65 -1.06
C ALA A 170 -1.78 -17.72 -0.22
N TYR A 171 -2.33 -16.64 0.33
CA TYR A 171 -1.59 -15.77 1.27
C TYR A 171 -1.30 -16.47 2.57
N TYR A 172 -2.29 -17.19 3.13
CA TYR A 172 -2.13 -17.97 4.34
C TYR A 172 -1.03 -19.02 4.20
N ASP A 173 -1.10 -19.82 3.14
CA ASP A 173 -0.11 -20.87 2.87
C ASP A 173 1.30 -20.31 2.65
N ALA A 174 1.39 -19.13 2.02
CA ALA A 174 2.66 -18.47 1.75
C ALA A 174 3.31 -17.86 2.99
N LEU A 175 2.53 -17.33 3.94
CA LEU A 175 3.03 -16.54 5.08
C LEU A 175 3.09 -17.35 6.38
N ARG A 176 2.16 -18.26 6.62
CA ARG A 176 2.12 -19.08 7.85
C ARG A 176 3.45 -19.73 8.25
N PRO A 177 4.25 -20.28 7.32
CA PRO A 177 5.55 -20.88 7.68
C PRO A 177 6.59 -19.89 8.20
N LEU A 178 6.32 -18.58 8.10
CA LEU A 178 7.23 -17.49 8.47
C LEU A 178 6.77 -16.76 9.75
N CYS A 179 5.62 -17.15 10.31
CA CYS A 179 5.02 -16.53 11.51
C CYS A 179 5.19 -17.39 12.75
#